data_62e9f282e446a7c323ba48d55e6c1efe
#
_entry.id   62e9f282e446a7c323ba48d55e6c1efe
#
_cell.length_a   1.000
_cell.length_b   1.000
_cell.length_c   1.000
_cell.angle_alpha   90.00
_cell.angle_beta   90.00
_cell.angle_gamma   90.00
#
_symmetry.space_group_name_H-M   'P 1'
#
loop_
_entity.id
_entity.type
_entity.pdbx_description
1 polymer ?
#
loop_
_entity_poly.entity_id
_entity_poly.type
_entity_poly.pdbx_seq_one_letter_code
_entity_poly.pdbx_strand_id
1 'polypeptide(L)'
;MTNMSITSKLLVAATLAALPLLTVVTTPIAAAEQTPTAVDPSAIHQTQYRSVVVDGIEIAYREAGPANAPTILLLHGFPTSSHMFRNLVASLSDRFHLVAPDYPGFGNSAQPGMDEFEYTFDNLANVMEGFVDKLGLQRYSLYVMDYGAPIGFRLAVRNPEQIESLIVQNGNAYAEGLREFWDPIRKYWKERTPENAAALAGFISPQGVKWQYTHGVRNESTISPDNWNVDLRHLTRAGNPEIQLALFYDYQNNVPHYPAWQAYFREHQPPTLIVWGKNDYIFPAEGAYPYKRDLDNVDLHLLDTGHFALEEDNDQIASLIRRFLNTDVASNR
;
A
#
# COMPACT_ATOMS: atom_id res chain seq x y z
N MET A 1 70.40 5.08 -68.79
CA MET A 1 71.82 4.87 -68.56
C MET A 1 71.96 4.07 -67.25
N THR A 2 72.25 2.81 -67.48
CA THR A 2 73.36 2.04 -66.84
C THR A 2 73.30 1.96 -65.26
N ASN A 3 73.31 0.88 -64.68
CA ASN A 3 73.77 -0.44 -64.76
C ASN A 3 73.86 -1.03 -63.33
N MET A 4 73.51 -2.25 -63.28
CA MET A 4 74.19 -3.38 -62.58
C MET A 4 74.25 -3.40 -61.03
N SER A 5 73.62 -4.36 -60.41
CA SER A 5 74.04 -5.74 -60.11
C SER A 5 75.00 -5.80 -58.93
N ILE A 6 74.63 -6.59 -57.93
CA ILE A 6 75.34 -7.82 -57.59
C ILE A 6 74.69 -8.44 -56.33
N THR A 7 74.44 -9.71 -56.46
CA THR A 7 73.98 -10.70 -55.45
C THR A 7 74.96 -10.92 -54.31
N SER A 8 74.41 -11.19 -53.14
CA SER A 8 75.07 -12.11 -52.17
C SER A 8 74.07 -12.82 -51.31
N LYS A 9 74.05 -14.12 -51.48
CA LYS A 9 73.32 -15.07 -50.64
C LYS A 9 74.01 -15.22 -49.30
N LEU A 10 73.31 -15.07 -48.22
CA LEU A 10 73.73 -15.60 -46.94
C LEU A 10 72.63 -16.52 -46.40
N LEU A 11 73.01 -17.79 -46.25
CA LEU A 11 72.27 -18.89 -45.64
C LEU A 11 72.33 -18.68 -44.14
N VAL A 12 71.21 -18.47 -43.46
CA VAL A 12 71.15 -18.57 -41.99
C VAL A 12 70.18 -19.64 -41.61
N ALA A 13 70.66 -20.63 -40.91
CA ALA A 13 69.94 -21.77 -40.40
C ALA A 13 68.92 -21.34 -39.36
N ALA A 14 67.69 -21.71 -39.54
CA ALA A 14 66.62 -21.50 -38.55
C ALA A 14 66.61 -22.69 -37.58
N THR A 15 66.96 -22.42 -36.34
CA THR A 15 66.70 -23.32 -35.21
C THR A 15 65.24 -23.15 -34.79
N LEU A 16 64.41 -24.16 -34.99
CA LEU A 16 63.06 -24.26 -34.44
C LEU A 16 63.14 -24.45 -32.91
N ALA A 17 62.82 -23.46 -32.17
CA ALA A 17 62.49 -23.58 -30.74
C ALA A 17 61.02 -23.92 -30.59
N ALA A 18 60.71 -25.12 -30.11
CA ALA A 18 59.35 -25.56 -29.79
C ALA A 18 58.88 -24.81 -28.53
N LEU A 19 57.90 -23.94 -28.65
CA LEU A 19 57.14 -23.41 -27.50
C LEU A 19 56.13 -24.45 -27.03
N PRO A 20 55.99 -24.69 -25.71
CA PRO A 20 54.93 -25.54 -25.19
C PRO A 20 53.57 -24.80 -25.33
N LEU A 21 52.60 -25.50 -25.93
CA LEU A 21 51.21 -25.08 -25.91
C LEU A 21 50.71 -25.09 -24.46
N LEU A 22 50.48 -23.90 -23.87
CA LEU A 22 49.67 -23.77 -22.65
C LEU A 22 48.21 -23.99 -23.06
N THR A 23 47.65 -25.13 -22.76
CA THR A 23 46.21 -25.38 -22.77
C THR A 23 45.60 -24.63 -21.61
N VAL A 24 44.93 -23.51 -21.89
CA VAL A 24 44.08 -22.83 -20.93
C VAL A 24 42.80 -23.69 -20.72
N VAL A 25 42.78 -24.42 -19.62
CA VAL A 25 41.56 -25.10 -19.18
C VAL A 25 40.65 -24.02 -18.62
N THR A 26 39.71 -23.57 -19.41
CA THR A 26 38.59 -22.79 -18.93
C THR A 26 37.62 -23.69 -18.21
N THR A 27 37.72 -23.76 -16.88
CA THR A 27 36.63 -24.29 -16.06
C THR A 27 35.43 -23.35 -16.19
N PRO A 28 34.24 -23.84 -16.57
CA PRO A 28 33.06 -23.02 -16.49
C PRO A 28 32.82 -22.70 -15.02
N ILE A 29 32.86 -21.39 -14.66
CA ILE A 29 32.29 -20.90 -13.40
C ILE A 29 30.80 -21.15 -13.53
N ALA A 30 30.31 -22.23 -12.94
CA ALA A 30 28.90 -22.43 -12.73
C ALA A 30 28.43 -21.21 -11.89
N ALA A 31 27.67 -20.31 -12.50
CA ALA A 31 26.90 -19.34 -11.76
C ALA A 31 26.03 -20.17 -10.80
N ALA A 32 26.35 -20.10 -9.52
CA ALA A 32 25.49 -20.64 -8.49
C ALA A 32 24.20 -19.83 -8.60
N GLU A 33 23.16 -20.42 -9.18
CA GLU A 33 21.80 -19.95 -8.96
C GLU A 33 21.62 -19.88 -7.46
N GLN A 34 21.60 -18.65 -6.93
CA GLN A 34 21.16 -18.41 -5.57
C GLN A 34 19.65 -18.74 -5.56
N THR A 35 19.35 -20.00 -5.27
CA THR A 35 18.02 -20.37 -4.83
C THR A 35 17.65 -19.41 -3.70
N PRO A 36 16.52 -18.68 -3.78
CA PRO A 36 16.08 -17.85 -2.69
C PRO A 36 16.08 -18.72 -1.43
N THR A 37 16.87 -18.35 -0.44
CA THR A 37 16.88 -19.04 0.85
C THR A 37 15.43 -19.09 1.32
N ALA A 38 14.89 -20.31 1.44
CA ALA A 38 13.56 -20.50 1.99
C ALA A 38 13.55 -19.83 3.36
N VAL A 39 12.76 -18.76 3.48
CA VAL A 39 12.58 -18.07 4.76
C VAL A 39 12.01 -19.12 5.71
N ASP A 40 12.64 -19.26 6.88
CA ASP A 40 12.18 -20.21 7.90
C ASP A 40 10.75 -19.83 8.30
N PRO A 41 9.74 -20.66 8.01
CA PRO A 41 8.35 -20.35 8.34
C PRO A 41 8.10 -20.25 9.86
N SER A 42 9.05 -20.65 10.70
CA SER A 42 8.99 -20.52 12.15
C SER A 42 9.50 -19.18 12.69
N ALA A 43 10.11 -18.34 11.84
CA ALA A 43 10.52 -16.99 12.23
C ALA A 43 9.30 -16.05 12.32
N ILE A 44 8.60 -16.09 13.44
CA ILE A 44 7.59 -15.08 13.76
C ILE A 44 8.32 -13.76 13.95
N HIS A 45 8.25 -12.89 12.96
CA HIS A 45 8.80 -11.54 13.06
C HIS A 45 7.91 -10.71 13.97
N GLN A 46 8.46 -10.34 15.13
CA GLN A 46 7.74 -9.52 16.09
C GLN A 46 7.45 -8.14 15.51
N THR A 47 6.20 -7.70 15.59
CA THR A 47 5.83 -6.33 15.22
C THR A 47 6.56 -5.32 16.10
N GLN A 48 7.24 -4.38 15.45
CA GLN A 48 7.86 -3.22 16.08
C GLN A 48 6.90 -2.03 16.03
N TYR A 49 6.86 -1.27 17.11
CA TYR A 49 6.10 -0.02 17.21
C TYR A 49 7.09 1.12 17.24
N ARG A 50 7.07 1.93 16.21
CA ARG A 50 8.06 2.97 15.95
C ARG A 50 7.40 4.31 15.70
N SER A 51 8.20 5.37 15.69
CA SER A 51 7.80 6.68 15.19
C SER A 51 8.91 7.33 14.38
N VAL A 52 8.53 8.26 13.52
CA VAL A 52 9.43 9.12 12.74
C VAL A 52 8.80 10.51 12.63
N VAL A 53 9.63 11.54 12.60
CA VAL A 53 9.15 12.91 12.44
C VAL A 53 9.16 13.29 10.96
N VAL A 54 8.00 13.68 10.42
CA VAL A 54 7.80 14.19 9.07
C VAL A 54 7.30 15.62 9.18
N ASP A 55 8.07 16.59 8.70
CA ASP A 55 7.71 18.01 8.71
C ASP A 55 7.23 18.55 10.09
N GLY A 56 7.88 18.05 11.15
CA GLY A 56 7.56 18.41 12.53
C GLY A 56 6.43 17.60 13.17
N ILE A 57 5.77 16.72 12.42
CA ILE A 57 4.68 15.85 12.90
C ILE A 57 5.25 14.46 13.21
N GLU A 58 5.05 13.96 14.43
CA GLU A 58 5.43 12.61 14.81
C GLU A 58 4.42 11.60 14.23
N ILE A 59 4.89 10.71 13.37
CA ILE A 59 4.11 9.64 12.73
C ILE A 59 4.48 8.31 13.39
N ALA A 60 3.52 7.74 14.11
CA ALA A 60 3.64 6.39 14.64
C ALA A 60 3.36 5.36 13.55
N TYR A 61 4.05 4.22 13.59
CA TYR A 61 3.83 3.14 12.62
C TYR A 61 4.16 1.78 13.21
N ARG A 62 3.58 0.76 12.61
CA ARG A 62 3.92 -0.65 12.84
C ARG A 62 4.84 -1.11 11.74
N GLU A 63 5.86 -1.87 12.11
CA GLU A 63 6.80 -2.46 11.18
C GLU A 63 7.07 -3.92 11.55
N ALA A 64 7.10 -4.81 10.55
CA ALA A 64 7.43 -6.22 10.77
C ALA A 64 8.01 -6.84 9.49
N GLY A 65 8.71 -7.95 9.67
CA GLY A 65 9.31 -8.72 8.59
C GLY A 65 10.74 -8.31 8.24
N PRO A 66 11.41 -9.05 7.35
CA PRO A 66 12.79 -8.76 6.96
C PRO A 66 12.86 -7.45 6.15
N ALA A 67 13.73 -6.54 6.54
CA ALA A 67 13.87 -5.22 5.89
C ALA A 67 14.28 -5.29 4.41
N ASN A 68 14.86 -6.41 3.97
CA ASN A 68 15.25 -6.66 2.58
C ASN A 68 14.21 -7.47 1.77
N ALA A 69 13.08 -7.80 2.38
CA ALA A 69 11.97 -8.45 1.68
C ALA A 69 11.15 -7.42 0.88
N PRO A 70 10.32 -7.88 -0.09
CA PRO A 70 9.38 -7.00 -0.78
C PRO A 70 8.50 -6.25 0.22
N THR A 71 8.42 -4.91 0.07
CA THR A 71 7.70 -4.05 1.01
C THR A 71 6.22 -3.94 0.65
N ILE A 72 5.35 -3.97 1.66
CA ILE A 72 3.94 -3.61 1.56
C ILE A 72 3.69 -2.40 2.46
N LEU A 73 3.32 -1.28 1.87
CA LEU A 73 2.84 -0.09 2.59
C LEU A 73 1.33 -0.23 2.81
N LEU A 74 0.90 -0.22 4.08
CA LEU A 74 -0.46 -0.50 4.51
C LEU A 74 -1.14 0.79 4.98
N LEU A 75 -2.03 1.34 4.17
CA LEU A 75 -2.74 2.59 4.41
C LEU A 75 -4.17 2.33 4.90
N HIS A 76 -4.42 2.67 6.16
CA HIS A 76 -5.69 2.45 6.84
C HIS A 76 -6.79 3.46 6.45
N GLY A 77 -8.00 3.20 6.91
CA GLY A 77 -9.14 4.08 6.72
C GLY A 77 -9.70 4.68 8.01
N PHE A 78 -10.87 5.29 7.90
CA PHE A 78 -11.69 5.78 8.99
C PHE A 78 -12.56 4.62 9.55
N PRO A 79 -12.82 4.55 10.84
CA PRO A 79 -12.34 5.41 11.93
C PRO A 79 -11.07 4.90 12.62
N THR A 80 -10.37 3.96 12.01
CA THR A 80 -9.32 3.15 12.61
C THR A 80 -7.90 3.77 12.45
N SER A 81 -6.91 2.93 12.56
CA SER A 81 -5.47 3.21 12.49
C SER A 81 -4.73 1.98 11.95
N SER A 82 -3.41 1.97 11.98
CA SER A 82 -2.61 0.77 11.70
C SER A 82 -3.01 -0.45 12.53
N HIS A 83 -3.83 -0.25 13.58
CA HIS A 83 -4.37 -1.34 14.40
C HIS A 83 -5.19 -2.35 13.58
N MET A 84 -5.89 -1.92 12.54
CA MET A 84 -6.65 -2.82 11.66
C MET A 84 -5.78 -3.89 11.00
N PHE A 85 -4.50 -3.60 10.77
CA PHE A 85 -3.56 -4.51 10.11
C PHE A 85 -2.85 -5.47 11.07
N ARG A 86 -3.13 -5.45 12.38
CA ARG A 86 -2.41 -6.24 13.40
C ARG A 86 -2.29 -7.73 13.08
N ASN A 87 -3.38 -8.34 12.61
CA ASN A 87 -3.42 -9.76 12.25
C ASN A 87 -2.76 -10.00 10.88
N LEU A 88 -3.00 -9.13 9.91
CA LEU A 88 -2.39 -9.22 8.58
C LEU A 88 -0.87 -9.10 8.65
N VAL A 89 -0.36 -8.17 9.45
CA VAL A 89 1.08 -8.00 9.68
C VAL A 89 1.67 -9.28 10.27
N ALA A 90 1.04 -9.88 11.27
CA ALA A 90 1.48 -11.16 11.82
C ALA A 90 1.46 -12.29 10.78
N SER A 91 0.43 -12.32 9.93
CA SER A 91 0.26 -13.36 8.90
C SER A 91 1.23 -13.27 7.73
N LEU A 92 1.82 -12.09 7.44
CA LEU A 92 2.63 -11.86 6.25
C LEU A 92 4.12 -11.57 6.55
N SER A 93 4.48 -11.32 7.82
CA SER A 93 5.82 -10.87 8.22
C SER A 93 6.95 -11.90 8.03
N ASP A 94 6.63 -13.15 7.77
CA ASP A 94 7.60 -14.20 7.43
C ASP A 94 8.23 -14.01 6.04
N ARG A 95 7.56 -13.26 5.14
CA ARG A 95 7.97 -13.11 3.72
C ARG A 95 8.05 -11.68 3.22
N PHE A 96 7.35 -10.76 3.86
CA PHE A 96 7.23 -9.38 3.41
C PHE A 96 7.68 -8.41 4.48
N HIS A 97 8.25 -7.30 4.07
CA HIS A 97 8.47 -6.14 4.92
C HIS A 97 7.18 -5.31 4.95
N LEU A 98 6.58 -5.19 6.12
CA LEU A 98 5.27 -4.59 6.31
C LEU A 98 5.41 -3.28 7.08
N VAL A 99 4.89 -2.20 6.53
CA VAL A 99 4.94 -0.86 7.10
C VAL A 99 3.54 -0.28 7.11
N ALA A 100 3.01 0.02 8.30
CA ALA A 100 1.66 0.52 8.50
C ALA A 100 1.69 1.80 9.34
N PRO A 101 1.69 3.01 8.75
CA PRO A 101 1.64 4.27 9.49
C PRO A 101 0.24 4.57 10.01
N ASP A 102 0.17 5.40 11.08
CA ASP A 102 -1.01 6.13 11.50
C ASP A 102 -0.93 7.55 10.92
N TYR A 103 -2.01 8.06 10.34
CA TYR A 103 -2.03 9.45 9.83
C TYR A 103 -2.04 10.48 10.98
N PRO A 104 -1.65 11.75 10.73
CA PRO A 104 -1.92 12.83 11.68
C PRO A 104 -3.37 12.83 12.15
N GLY A 105 -3.59 12.90 13.46
CA GLY A 105 -4.92 12.83 14.05
C GLY A 105 -5.52 11.43 14.22
N PHE A 106 -4.83 10.38 13.76
CA PHE A 106 -5.25 8.98 13.90
C PHE A 106 -4.28 8.19 14.76
N GLY A 107 -4.78 7.08 15.31
CA GLY A 107 -3.97 6.12 16.05
C GLY A 107 -3.07 6.77 17.09
N ASN A 108 -1.80 6.40 17.07
CA ASN A 108 -0.78 6.88 18.01
C ASN A 108 0.08 8.02 17.42
N SER A 109 -0.20 8.47 16.20
CA SER A 109 0.45 9.64 15.62
C SER A 109 0.04 10.94 16.32
N ALA A 110 0.88 11.97 16.16
CA ALA A 110 0.57 13.29 16.65
C ALA A 110 -0.74 13.81 16.08
N GLN A 111 -1.40 14.65 16.86
CA GLN A 111 -2.61 15.36 16.49
C GLN A 111 -2.36 16.86 16.59
N PRO A 112 -1.73 17.48 15.55
CA PRO A 112 -1.58 18.94 15.53
C PRO A 112 -2.93 19.64 15.61
N GLY A 113 -2.95 20.86 16.17
CA GLY A 113 -4.15 21.69 16.16
C GLY A 113 -4.59 22.05 14.73
N MET A 114 -5.87 22.32 14.54
CA MET A 114 -6.40 22.70 13.22
C MET A 114 -5.90 24.07 12.73
N ASP A 115 -5.28 24.85 13.58
CA ASP A 115 -4.55 26.08 13.28
C ASP A 115 -3.08 25.85 12.89
N GLU A 116 -2.54 24.66 13.19
CA GLU A 116 -1.18 24.23 12.86
C GLU A 116 -1.12 23.30 11.65
N PHE A 117 -2.18 22.52 11.42
CA PHE A 117 -2.26 21.57 10.33
C PHE A 117 -3.69 21.54 9.73
N GLU A 118 -3.79 21.79 8.44
CA GLU A 118 -5.03 21.67 7.71
C GLU A 118 -5.31 20.21 7.35
N TYR A 119 -6.35 19.62 7.95
CA TYR A 119 -6.70 18.22 7.74
C TYR A 119 -7.46 18.06 6.41
N THR A 120 -6.70 17.81 5.35
CA THR A 120 -7.17 17.49 4.00
C THR A 120 -6.50 16.21 3.50
N PHE A 121 -7.12 15.52 2.55
CA PHE A 121 -6.51 14.33 1.94
C PHE A 121 -5.21 14.66 1.19
N ASP A 122 -5.09 15.86 0.63
CA ASP A 122 -3.85 16.31 0.01
C ASP A 122 -2.71 16.45 1.04
N ASN A 123 -2.99 17.07 2.19
CA ASN A 123 -1.99 17.23 3.25
C ASN A 123 -1.65 15.90 3.94
N LEU A 124 -2.63 15.00 4.14
CA LEU A 124 -2.36 13.66 4.62
C LEU A 124 -1.47 12.89 3.63
N ALA A 125 -1.72 13.02 2.33
CA ALA A 125 -0.87 12.41 1.31
C ALA A 125 0.55 13.02 1.29
N ASN A 126 0.69 14.36 1.48
CA ASN A 126 2.00 15.01 1.60
C ASN A 126 2.81 14.45 2.78
N VAL A 127 2.17 14.29 3.94
CA VAL A 127 2.82 13.69 5.12
C VAL A 127 3.20 12.22 4.86
N MET A 128 2.35 11.45 4.19
CA MET A 128 2.65 10.06 3.86
C MET A 128 3.75 9.93 2.80
N GLU A 129 3.85 10.84 1.85
CA GLU A 129 4.97 10.93 0.90
C GLU A 129 6.28 11.19 1.66
N GLY A 130 6.30 12.21 2.53
CA GLY A 130 7.45 12.47 3.41
C GLY A 130 7.79 11.29 4.34
N PHE A 131 6.81 10.52 4.79
CA PHE A 131 7.00 9.31 5.57
C PHE A 131 7.70 8.21 4.75
N VAL A 132 7.25 7.96 3.53
CA VAL A 132 7.88 7.01 2.59
C VAL A 132 9.34 7.39 2.33
N ASP A 133 9.60 8.68 2.08
CA ASP A 133 10.96 9.21 1.87
C ASP A 133 11.86 9.05 3.10
N LYS A 134 11.35 9.37 4.29
CA LYS A 134 12.10 9.24 5.56
C LYS A 134 12.49 7.79 5.87
N LEU A 135 11.66 6.83 5.50
CA LEU A 135 11.96 5.41 5.65
C LEU A 135 12.81 4.86 4.49
N GLY A 136 13.02 5.62 3.42
CA GLY A 136 13.79 5.20 2.25
C GLY A 136 13.10 4.09 1.44
N LEU A 137 11.77 4.05 1.44
CA LEU A 137 11.01 3.05 0.69
C LEU A 137 11.02 3.40 -0.79
N GLN A 138 11.88 2.74 -1.56
CA GLN A 138 12.08 3.04 -2.98
C GLN A 138 10.98 2.44 -3.87
N ARG A 139 10.54 1.21 -3.56
CA ARG A 139 9.50 0.47 -4.27
C ARG A 139 8.70 -0.36 -3.29
N TYR A 140 7.39 -0.37 -3.46
CA TYR A 140 6.48 -1.09 -2.57
C TYR A 140 5.16 -1.45 -3.25
N SER A 141 4.55 -2.53 -2.79
CA SER A 141 3.14 -2.81 -3.02
C SER A 141 2.30 -1.92 -2.11
N LEU A 142 1.29 -1.28 -2.66
CA LEU A 142 0.45 -0.33 -1.94
C LEU A 142 -0.87 -1.00 -1.56
N TYR A 143 -1.08 -1.20 -0.25
CA TYR A 143 -2.38 -1.63 0.28
C TYR A 143 -3.18 -0.41 0.71
N VAL A 144 -4.40 -0.29 0.20
CA VAL A 144 -5.30 0.82 0.51
C VAL A 144 -6.66 0.33 0.99
N MET A 145 -7.18 0.97 2.03
CA MET A 145 -8.53 0.74 2.55
C MET A 145 -9.19 2.06 2.93
N ASP A 146 -10.43 2.28 2.52
CA ASP A 146 -11.23 3.47 2.85
C ASP A 146 -10.45 4.79 2.59
N TYR A 147 -10.13 5.62 3.61
CA TYR A 147 -9.29 6.83 3.47
C TYR A 147 -7.89 6.53 2.94
N GLY A 148 -7.41 5.32 3.11
CA GLY A 148 -6.14 4.89 2.51
C GLY A 148 -6.15 4.94 0.99
N ALA A 149 -7.32 4.78 0.34
CA ALA A 149 -7.43 4.85 -1.12
C ALA A 149 -7.15 6.27 -1.66
N PRO A 150 -7.84 7.34 -1.23
CA PRO A 150 -7.52 8.68 -1.70
C PRO A 150 -6.10 9.14 -1.34
N ILE A 151 -5.55 8.71 -0.20
CA ILE A 151 -4.16 9.01 0.17
C ILE A 151 -3.19 8.24 -0.74
N GLY A 152 -3.36 6.92 -0.85
CA GLY A 152 -2.47 6.05 -1.61
C GLY A 152 -2.50 6.31 -3.11
N PHE A 153 -3.67 6.62 -3.68
CA PHE A 153 -3.75 6.93 -5.12
C PHE A 153 -3.10 8.28 -5.46
N ARG A 154 -3.04 9.23 -4.51
CA ARG A 154 -2.23 10.44 -4.68
C ARG A 154 -0.74 10.11 -4.72
N LEU A 155 -0.26 9.23 -3.83
CA LEU A 155 1.14 8.75 -3.87
C LEU A 155 1.43 8.06 -5.20
N ALA A 156 0.53 7.20 -5.67
CA ALA A 156 0.68 6.45 -6.91
C ALA A 156 0.75 7.36 -8.15
N VAL A 157 -0.09 8.40 -8.21
CA VAL A 157 -0.06 9.38 -9.33
C VAL A 157 1.21 10.21 -9.31
N ARG A 158 1.71 10.58 -8.13
CA ARG A 158 2.91 11.42 -7.99
C ARG A 158 4.20 10.65 -8.27
N ASN A 159 4.28 9.40 -7.83
CA ASN A 159 5.47 8.56 -7.87
C ASN A 159 5.16 7.16 -8.44
N PRO A 160 4.71 7.07 -9.70
CA PRO A 160 4.22 5.82 -10.28
C PRO A 160 5.27 4.71 -10.32
N GLU A 161 6.55 5.06 -10.45
CA GLU A 161 7.68 4.12 -10.48
C GLU A 161 7.96 3.44 -9.12
N GLN A 162 7.45 4.00 -8.02
CA GLN A 162 7.58 3.41 -6.69
C GLN A 162 6.53 2.31 -6.44
N ILE A 163 5.45 2.28 -7.22
CA ILE A 163 4.34 1.35 -7.00
C ILE A 163 4.56 0.05 -7.78
N GLU A 164 4.80 -1.04 -7.07
CA GLU A 164 4.97 -2.37 -7.68
C GLU A 164 3.63 -3.04 -7.98
N SER A 165 2.65 -2.85 -7.13
CA SER A 165 1.29 -3.39 -7.29
C SER A 165 0.31 -2.67 -6.35
N LEU A 166 -0.98 -2.86 -6.60
CA LEU A 166 -2.06 -2.37 -5.76
C LEU A 166 -2.78 -3.53 -5.06
N ILE A 167 -3.08 -3.36 -3.79
CA ILE A 167 -3.98 -4.22 -3.02
C ILE A 167 -5.09 -3.32 -2.49
N VAL A 168 -6.31 -3.51 -2.97
CA VAL A 168 -7.43 -2.62 -2.69
C VAL A 168 -8.47 -3.36 -1.86
N GLN A 169 -8.66 -2.93 -0.61
CA GLN A 169 -9.75 -3.37 0.25
C GLN A 169 -10.76 -2.24 0.40
N ASN A 170 -11.98 -2.40 -0.11
CA ASN A 170 -13.05 -1.40 0.06
C ASN A 170 -12.58 0.05 -0.15
N GLY A 171 -11.68 0.24 -1.12
CA GLY A 171 -11.03 1.50 -1.47
C GLY A 171 -11.61 2.07 -2.75
N ASN A 172 -12.20 3.26 -2.70
CA ASN A 172 -12.99 3.80 -3.80
C ASN A 172 -12.19 4.75 -4.70
N ALA A 173 -12.31 4.57 -6.02
CA ALA A 173 -11.75 5.44 -7.06
C ALA A 173 -12.77 5.77 -8.17
N TYR A 174 -14.05 5.48 -7.94
CA TYR A 174 -15.11 5.59 -8.93
C TYR A 174 -16.39 6.14 -8.32
N ALA A 175 -17.16 6.89 -9.10
CA ALA A 175 -18.42 7.48 -8.64
C ALA A 175 -19.45 6.43 -8.22
N GLU A 176 -19.39 5.23 -8.83
CA GLU A 176 -20.28 4.12 -8.55
C GLU A 176 -20.19 3.59 -7.11
N GLY A 177 -19.05 3.78 -6.44
CA GLY A 177 -18.86 3.39 -5.04
C GLY A 177 -19.40 4.38 -4.01
N LEU A 178 -19.91 5.53 -4.41
CA LEU A 178 -20.52 6.52 -3.52
C LEU A 178 -22.04 6.45 -3.64
N ARG A 179 -22.71 5.66 -2.79
CA ARG A 179 -24.16 5.43 -2.83
C ARG A 179 -24.86 6.15 -1.67
N GLU A 180 -25.97 5.60 -1.20
CA GLU A 180 -26.91 6.24 -0.25
C GLU A 180 -26.29 6.59 1.11
N PHE A 181 -25.31 5.79 1.56
CA PHE A 181 -24.54 6.10 2.79
C PHE A 181 -23.95 7.52 2.75
N TRP A 182 -23.56 7.98 1.56
CA TRP A 182 -22.91 9.28 1.35
C TRP A 182 -23.88 10.48 1.32
N ASP A 183 -25.20 10.25 1.35
CA ASP A 183 -26.18 11.35 1.23
C ASP A 183 -26.08 12.40 2.35
N PRO A 184 -25.95 12.06 3.65
CA PRO A 184 -25.74 13.05 4.70
C PRO A 184 -24.39 13.78 4.55
N ILE A 185 -23.35 13.08 4.08
CA ILE A 185 -22.03 13.67 3.83
C ILE A 185 -22.13 14.65 2.64
N ARG A 186 -22.81 14.29 1.55
CA ARG A 186 -23.07 15.19 0.41
C ARG A 186 -23.88 16.43 0.78
N LYS A 187 -24.79 16.34 1.76
CA LYS A 187 -25.47 17.51 2.30
C LYS A 187 -24.50 18.44 3.00
N TYR A 188 -23.61 17.88 3.81
CA TYR A 188 -22.57 18.63 4.51
C TYR A 188 -21.58 19.30 3.53
N TRP A 189 -21.26 18.65 2.40
CA TRP A 189 -20.43 19.25 1.33
C TRP A 189 -21.09 20.50 0.72
N LYS A 190 -22.41 20.41 0.47
CA LYS A 190 -23.17 21.52 -0.12
C LYS A 190 -23.35 22.67 0.85
N GLU A 191 -23.57 22.37 2.12
CA GLU A 191 -23.93 23.34 3.11
C GLU A 191 -23.40 22.93 4.48
N ARG A 192 -22.32 23.61 4.90
CA ARG A 192 -21.57 23.32 6.13
C ARG A 192 -22.26 23.95 7.35
N THR A 193 -23.52 23.55 7.60
CA THR A 193 -24.29 24.03 8.75
C THR A 193 -24.05 23.15 9.98
N PRO A 194 -24.32 23.69 11.20
CA PRO A 194 -24.28 22.90 12.43
C PRO A 194 -25.22 21.68 12.39
N GLU A 195 -26.39 21.78 11.75
CA GLU A 195 -27.37 20.69 11.61
C GLU A 195 -26.81 19.57 10.74
N ASN A 196 -26.18 19.89 9.59
CA ASN A 196 -25.56 18.91 8.72
C ASN A 196 -24.33 18.29 9.37
N ALA A 197 -23.54 19.05 10.14
CA ALA A 197 -22.43 18.53 10.93
C ALA A 197 -22.93 17.55 12.02
N ALA A 198 -24.00 17.91 12.74
CA ALA A 198 -24.59 17.07 13.78
C ALA A 198 -25.11 15.72 13.20
N ALA A 199 -25.60 15.72 11.96
CA ALA A 199 -26.00 14.47 11.27
C ALA A 199 -24.85 13.49 11.08
N LEU A 200 -23.59 13.97 11.01
CA LEU A 200 -22.40 13.13 10.85
C LEU A 200 -21.82 12.66 12.20
N ALA A 201 -22.23 13.25 13.32
CA ALA A 201 -21.75 12.86 14.66
C ALA A 201 -22.05 11.38 14.98
N GLY A 202 -23.07 10.81 14.33
CA GLY A 202 -23.40 9.39 14.43
C GLY A 202 -22.24 8.47 14.02
N PHE A 203 -21.45 8.87 13.01
CA PHE A 203 -20.35 8.03 12.50
C PHE A 203 -19.16 7.89 13.47
N ILE A 204 -18.97 8.89 14.36
CA ILE A 204 -17.94 8.87 15.41
C ILE A 204 -18.50 8.51 16.79
N SER A 205 -19.79 8.17 16.89
CA SER A 205 -20.41 7.70 18.13
C SER A 205 -20.00 6.25 18.43
N PRO A 206 -20.07 5.79 19.71
CA PRO A 206 -19.80 4.39 20.04
C PRO A 206 -20.63 3.39 19.21
N GLN A 207 -21.89 3.72 18.94
CA GLN A 207 -22.79 2.89 18.16
C GLN A 207 -22.40 2.90 16.67
N GLY A 208 -22.05 4.07 16.12
CA GLY A 208 -21.65 4.21 14.72
C GLY A 208 -20.31 3.55 14.42
N VAL A 209 -19.34 3.67 15.32
CA VAL A 209 -18.04 3.01 15.16
C VAL A 209 -18.22 1.47 15.25
N LYS A 210 -18.96 0.97 16.25
CA LYS A 210 -19.28 -0.46 16.34
C LYS A 210 -20.00 -0.95 15.06
N TRP A 211 -21.00 -0.18 14.57
CA TRP A 211 -21.76 -0.55 13.39
C TRP A 211 -20.86 -0.73 12.16
N GLN A 212 -19.85 0.11 11.95
CA GLN A 212 -18.91 0.00 10.84
C GLN A 212 -18.14 -1.34 10.86
N TYR A 213 -17.88 -1.88 12.05
CA TYR A 213 -17.22 -3.18 12.22
C TYR A 213 -18.17 -4.37 12.07
N THR A 214 -19.44 -4.22 12.42
CA THR A 214 -20.37 -5.34 12.54
C THR A 214 -21.42 -5.40 11.44
N HIS A 215 -21.62 -4.31 10.68
CA HIS A 215 -22.58 -4.31 9.59
C HIS A 215 -22.07 -5.15 8.41
N GLY A 216 -22.89 -6.07 7.92
CA GLY A 216 -22.56 -6.91 6.76
C GLY A 216 -21.67 -8.10 7.06
N VAL A 217 -21.21 -8.29 8.31
CA VAL A 217 -20.42 -9.47 8.71
C VAL A 217 -21.31 -10.72 8.80
N ARG A 218 -20.69 -11.89 8.64
CA ARG A 218 -21.39 -13.19 8.77
C ARG A 218 -21.71 -13.53 10.22
N ASN A 219 -20.80 -13.13 11.15
CA ASN A 219 -20.95 -13.46 12.56
C ASN A 219 -20.36 -12.35 13.45
N GLU A 220 -21.24 -11.52 14.02
CA GLU A 220 -20.81 -10.44 14.93
C GLU A 220 -20.03 -10.94 16.15
N SER A 221 -20.28 -12.19 16.62
CA SER A 221 -19.63 -12.73 17.80
C SER A 221 -18.13 -13.01 17.61
N THR A 222 -17.65 -13.02 16.38
CA THR A 222 -16.22 -13.21 16.05
C THR A 222 -15.47 -11.88 15.94
N ILE A 223 -16.18 -10.75 15.89
CA ILE A 223 -15.55 -9.42 15.81
C ILE A 223 -15.15 -8.96 17.21
N SER A 224 -13.85 -8.74 17.43
CA SER A 224 -13.36 -8.31 18.73
C SER A 224 -13.86 -6.90 19.08
N PRO A 225 -14.45 -6.71 20.26
CA PRO A 225 -14.82 -5.38 20.74
C PRO A 225 -13.62 -4.46 20.98
N ASP A 226 -12.41 -4.99 21.09
CA ASP A 226 -11.19 -4.19 21.24
C ASP A 226 -10.98 -3.27 20.04
N ASN A 227 -11.45 -3.65 18.85
CA ASN A 227 -11.34 -2.85 17.63
C ASN A 227 -11.96 -1.47 17.82
N TRP A 228 -13.28 -1.43 18.04
CA TRP A 228 -13.96 -0.14 18.20
C TRP A 228 -13.64 0.56 19.53
N ASN A 229 -13.23 -0.18 20.56
CA ASN A 229 -12.81 0.44 21.81
C ASN A 229 -11.49 1.20 21.65
N VAL A 230 -10.54 0.64 20.89
CA VAL A 230 -9.27 1.31 20.54
C VAL A 230 -9.54 2.55 19.70
N ASP A 231 -10.37 2.42 18.66
CA ASP A 231 -10.70 3.55 17.78
C ASP A 231 -11.42 4.67 18.51
N LEU A 232 -12.42 4.34 19.33
CA LEU A 232 -13.13 5.31 20.16
C LEU A 232 -12.22 6.07 21.11
N ARG A 233 -11.20 5.41 21.68
CA ARG A 233 -10.19 6.08 22.51
C ARG A 233 -9.47 7.18 21.74
N HIS A 234 -9.20 6.98 20.45
CA HIS A 234 -8.54 7.97 19.61
C HIS A 234 -9.52 9.05 19.13
N LEU A 235 -10.71 8.67 18.70
CA LEU A 235 -11.75 9.59 18.21
C LEU A 235 -12.27 10.53 19.29
N THR A 236 -12.21 10.14 20.59
CA THR A 236 -12.65 10.97 21.71
C THR A 236 -11.56 11.88 22.27
N ARG A 237 -10.36 11.91 21.67
CA ARG A 237 -9.35 12.93 22.01
C ARG A 237 -9.90 14.33 21.77
N ALA A 238 -9.52 15.28 22.62
CA ALA A 238 -9.92 16.68 22.45
C ALA A 238 -9.52 17.20 21.05
N GLY A 239 -10.47 17.79 20.31
CA GLY A 239 -10.28 18.30 18.96
C GLY A 239 -10.39 17.23 17.84
N ASN A 240 -10.43 15.94 18.16
CA ASN A 240 -10.51 14.90 17.13
C ASN A 240 -11.87 14.87 16.39
N PRO A 241 -13.04 15.06 17.06
CA PRO A 241 -14.31 15.15 16.35
C PRO A 241 -14.33 16.23 15.26
N GLU A 242 -13.71 17.38 15.51
CA GLU A 242 -13.58 18.48 14.57
C GLU A 242 -12.67 18.10 13.38
N ILE A 243 -11.59 17.36 13.65
CA ILE A 243 -10.70 16.80 12.61
C ILE A 243 -11.48 15.86 11.70
N GLN A 244 -12.28 14.95 12.27
CA GLN A 244 -13.08 14.01 11.48
C GLN A 244 -14.13 14.74 10.64
N LEU A 245 -14.77 15.75 11.18
CA LEU A 245 -15.69 16.61 10.42
C LEU A 245 -14.99 17.36 9.28
N ALA A 246 -13.75 17.82 9.49
CA ALA A 246 -12.95 18.44 8.43
C ALA A 246 -12.66 17.45 7.30
N LEU A 247 -12.28 16.22 7.62
CA LEU A 247 -12.01 15.16 6.64
C LEU A 247 -13.29 14.69 5.92
N PHE A 248 -14.43 14.57 6.62
CA PHE A 248 -15.72 14.31 5.95
C PHE A 248 -16.06 15.41 4.95
N TYR A 249 -15.78 16.66 5.30
CA TYR A 249 -15.99 17.79 4.39
C TYR A 249 -15.00 17.75 3.22
N ASP A 250 -13.72 17.53 3.49
CA ASP A 250 -12.67 17.51 2.47
C ASP A 250 -12.79 16.30 1.51
N TYR A 251 -13.51 15.24 1.89
CA TYR A 251 -13.68 14.07 1.01
C TYR A 251 -14.29 14.44 -0.35
N GLN A 252 -15.08 15.51 -0.45
CA GLN A 252 -15.59 16.01 -1.74
C GLN A 252 -14.48 16.32 -2.75
N ASN A 253 -13.28 16.70 -2.27
CA ASN A 253 -12.13 17.00 -3.10
C ASN A 253 -11.47 15.74 -3.69
N ASN A 254 -11.83 14.54 -3.21
CA ASN A 254 -11.36 13.29 -3.81
C ASN A 254 -12.07 12.99 -5.14
N VAL A 255 -13.36 13.32 -5.26
CA VAL A 255 -14.16 13.03 -6.46
C VAL A 255 -13.58 13.66 -7.74
N PRO A 256 -13.13 14.93 -7.75
CA PRO A 256 -12.42 15.52 -8.88
C PRO A 256 -11.09 14.86 -9.24
N HIS A 257 -10.47 14.11 -8.33
CA HIS A 257 -9.23 13.37 -8.59
C HIS A 257 -9.46 12.00 -9.25
N TYR A 258 -10.68 11.45 -9.23
CA TYR A 258 -10.97 10.14 -9.84
C TYR A 258 -10.48 10.02 -11.29
N PRO A 259 -10.70 10.99 -12.19
CA PRO A 259 -10.17 10.89 -13.54
C PRO A 259 -8.64 10.76 -13.62
N ALA A 260 -7.90 11.42 -12.72
CA ALA A 260 -6.43 11.32 -12.66
C ALA A 260 -5.99 9.95 -12.15
N TRP A 261 -6.66 9.39 -11.12
CA TRP A 261 -6.37 8.04 -10.62
C TRP A 261 -6.69 6.98 -11.69
N GLN A 262 -7.82 7.10 -12.37
CA GLN A 262 -8.19 6.23 -13.48
C GLN A 262 -7.23 6.34 -14.67
N ALA A 263 -6.70 7.54 -14.97
CA ALA A 263 -5.65 7.73 -15.96
C ALA A 263 -4.36 7.00 -15.55
N TYR A 264 -3.93 7.14 -14.29
CA TYR A 264 -2.80 6.40 -13.74
C TYR A 264 -2.99 4.87 -13.91
N PHE A 265 -4.17 4.34 -13.61
CA PHE A 265 -4.45 2.91 -13.79
C PHE A 265 -4.27 2.48 -15.25
N ARG A 266 -4.81 3.25 -16.20
CA ARG A 266 -4.67 2.96 -17.64
C ARG A 266 -3.25 3.09 -18.17
N GLU A 267 -2.50 4.07 -17.70
CA GLU A 267 -1.16 4.37 -18.19
C GLU A 267 -0.09 3.43 -17.61
N HIS A 268 -0.20 3.10 -16.33
CA HIS A 268 0.84 2.35 -15.63
C HIS A 268 0.50 0.88 -15.41
N GLN A 269 -0.79 0.49 -15.53
CA GLN A 269 -1.25 -0.90 -15.44
C GLN A 269 -0.66 -1.69 -14.26
N PRO A 270 -0.63 -1.15 -13.02
CA PRO A 270 -0.09 -1.89 -11.91
C PRO A 270 -0.89 -3.18 -11.69
N PRO A 271 -0.23 -4.34 -11.53
CA PRO A 271 -0.94 -5.54 -11.11
C PRO A 271 -1.79 -5.24 -9.88
N THR A 272 -3.06 -5.67 -9.88
CA THR A 272 -4.00 -5.25 -8.84
C THR A 272 -4.77 -6.42 -8.27
N LEU A 273 -4.67 -6.61 -6.94
CA LEU A 273 -5.53 -7.48 -6.16
C LEU A 273 -6.64 -6.64 -5.51
N ILE A 274 -7.88 -7.02 -5.71
CA ILE A 274 -9.02 -6.40 -5.03
C ILE A 274 -9.65 -7.44 -4.10
N VAL A 275 -9.69 -7.13 -2.80
CA VAL A 275 -10.40 -7.88 -1.77
C VAL A 275 -11.47 -6.98 -1.19
N TRP A 276 -12.75 -7.29 -1.43
CA TRP A 276 -13.83 -6.36 -1.12
C TRP A 276 -14.93 -7.06 -0.34
N GLY A 277 -15.27 -6.52 0.83
CA GLY A 277 -16.46 -6.95 1.56
C GLY A 277 -17.71 -6.57 0.78
N LYS A 278 -18.39 -7.56 0.19
CA LYS A 278 -19.53 -7.31 -0.71
C LYS A 278 -20.76 -6.73 -0.01
N ASN A 279 -20.82 -6.87 1.32
CA ASN A 279 -21.93 -6.38 2.15
C ASN A 279 -21.61 -4.98 2.76
N ASP A 280 -20.53 -4.36 2.32
CA ASP A 280 -20.17 -3.01 2.77
C ASP A 280 -21.21 -2.00 2.29
N TYR A 281 -21.80 -1.26 3.24
CA TYR A 281 -22.76 -0.20 2.94
C TYR A 281 -22.09 1.16 2.75
N ILE A 282 -20.84 1.32 3.22
CA ILE A 282 -20.06 2.57 3.10
C ILE A 282 -19.52 2.69 1.66
N PHE A 283 -18.80 1.66 1.20
CA PHE A 283 -18.34 1.49 -0.17
C PHE A 283 -18.85 0.18 -0.73
N PRO A 284 -20.04 0.15 -1.32
CA PRO A 284 -20.64 -1.07 -1.85
C PRO A 284 -19.86 -1.65 -3.02
N ALA A 285 -20.08 -2.93 -3.32
CA ALA A 285 -19.37 -3.70 -4.34
C ALA A 285 -19.38 -3.08 -5.74
N GLU A 286 -20.34 -2.17 -6.01
CA GLU A 286 -20.39 -1.36 -7.24
C GLU A 286 -19.14 -0.49 -7.42
N GLY A 287 -18.41 -0.17 -6.34
CA GLY A 287 -17.12 0.53 -6.39
C GLY A 287 -15.95 -0.36 -6.81
N ALA A 288 -16.07 -1.69 -6.64
CA ALA A 288 -15.02 -2.64 -6.99
C ALA A 288 -14.96 -2.97 -8.49
N TYR A 289 -16.11 -3.14 -9.13
CA TYR A 289 -16.18 -3.59 -10.52
C TYR A 289 -15.52 -2.63 -11.53
N PRO A 290 -15.63 -1.29 -11.37
CA PRO A 290 -15.10 -0.36 -12.35
C PRO A 290 -13.58 -0.40 -12.53
N TYR A 291 -12.82 -0.91 -11.56
CA TYR A 291 -11.37 -1.07 -11.72
C TYR A 291 -11.00 -1.90 -12.97
N LYS A 292 -11.83 -2.88 -13.33
CA LYS A 292 -11.66 -3.70 -14.54
C LYS A 292 -11.85 -2.95 -15.87
N ARG A 293 -12.32 -1.69 -15.83
CA ARG A 293 -12.40 -0.85 -17.03
C ARG A 293 -11.07 -0.21 -17.38
N ASP A 294 -10.24 0.01 -16.36
CA ASP A 294 -9.01 0.79 -16.47
C ASP A 294 -7.74 -0.05 -16.25
N LEU A 295 -7.89 -1.29 -15.73
CA LEU A 295 -6.81 -2.21 -15.43
C LEU A 295 -7.05 -3.55 -16.13
N ASP A 296 -6.03 -4.06 -16.83
CA ASP A 296 -6.08 -5.33 -17.57
C ASP A 296 -5.85 -6.54 -16.65
N ASN A 297 -4.96 -6.39 -15.65
CA ASN A 297 -4.60 -7.46 -14.71
C ASN A 297 -5.20 -7.20 -13.32
N VAL A 298 -6.44 -7.63 -13.11
CA VAL A 298 -7.18 -7.48 -11.85
C VAL A 298 -7.65 -8.83 -11.32
N ASP A 299 -7.11 -9.24 -10.17
CA ASP A 299 -7.61 -10.37 -9.38
C ASP A 299 -8.66 -9.86 -8.37
N LEU A 300 -9.95 -10.01 -8.70
CA LEU A 300 -11.07 -9.47 -7.90
C LEU A 300 -11.75 -10.57 -7.09
N HIS A 301 -11.80 -10.38 -5.77
CA HIS A 301 -12.47 -11.23 -4.80
C HIS A 301 -13.50 -10.44 -3.99
N LEU A 302 -14.77 -10.80 -4.15
CA LEU A 302 -15.87 -10.32 -3.31
C LEU A 302 -16.05 -11.28 -2.13
N LEU A 303 -15.76 -10.81 -0.93
CA LEU A 303 -15.84 -11.57 0.31
C LEU A 303 -17.22 -11.37 0.95
N ASP A 304 -17.74 -12.41 1.58
CA ASP A 304 -19.06 -12.36 2.25
C ASP A 304 -18.93 -11.72 3.64
N THR A 305 -18.52 -10.46 3.68
CA THR A 305 -18.30 -9.68 4.89
C THR A 305 -18.57 -8.20 4.64
N GLY A 306 -18.50 -7.39 5.70
CA GLY A 306 -18.71 -5.93 5.68
C GLY A 306 -17.45 -5.14 5.34
N HIS A 307 -17.42 -3.90 5.82
CA HIS A 307 -16.39 -2.89 5.54
C HIS A 307 -14.99 -3.30 6.01
N PHE A 308 -14.88 -3.84 7.23
CA PHE A 308 -13.62 -4.30 7.80
C PHE A 308 -13.36 -5.78 7.51
N ALA A 309 -13.18 -6.10 6.23
CA ALA A 309 -13.03 -7.50 5.77
C ALA A 309 -11.91 -8.26 6.47
N LEU A 310 -10.84 -7.60 6.92
CA LEU A 310 -9.76 -8.21 7.69
C LEU A 310 -10.20 -8.80 9.04
N GLU A 311 -11.32 -8.38 9.59
CA GLU A 311 -11.77 -8.90 10.89
C GLU A 311 -12.32 -10.33 10.80
N GLU A 312 -12.96 -10.67 9.67
CA GLU A 312 -13.47 -12.03 9.45
C GLU A 312 -12.59 -12.88 8.53
N ASP A 313 -11.95 -12.25 7.54
CA ASP A 313 -11.31 -12.94 6.42
C ASP A 313 -9.79 -12.71 6.34
N ASN A 314 -9.14 -12.36 7.48
CA ASN A 314 -7.69 -12.12 7.52
C ASN A 314 -6.87 -13.23 6.85
N ASP A 315 -7.13 -14.49 7.18
CA ASP A 315 -6.33 -15.62 6.66
C ASP A 315 -6.55 -15.83 5.17
N GLN A 316 -7.79 -15.62 4.70
CA GLN A 316 -8.11 -15.69 3.28
C GLN A 316 -7.43 -14.54 2.54
N ILE A 317 -7.50 -13.32 3.03
CA ILE A 317 -6.86 -12.13 2.44
C ILE A 317 -5.33 -12.30 2.43
N ALA A 318 -4.74 -12.75 3.54
CA ALA A 318 -3.30 -13.03 3.59
C ALA A 318 -2.86 -14.09 2.57
N SER A 319 -3.65 -15.15 2.39
CA SER A 319 -3.41 -16.18 1.38
C SER A 319 -3.49 -15.64 -0.05
N LEU A 320 -4.48 -14.78 -0.33
CA LEU A 320 -4.64 -14.10 -1.62
C LEU A 320 -3.43 -13.19 -1.91
N ILE A 321 -3.00 -12.38 -0.95
CA ILE A 321 -1.83 -11.50 -1.07
C ILE A 321 -0.57 -12.30 -1.36
N ARG A 322 -0.33 -13.40 -0.62
CA ARG A 322 0.84 -14.25 -0.85
C ARG A 322 0.86 -14.82 -2.26
N ARG A 323 -0.26 -15.32 -2.75
CA ARG A 323 -0.39 -15.86 -4.11
C ARG A 323 -0.14 -14.76 -5.14
N PHE A 324 -0.84 -13.64 -5.03
CA PHE A 324 -0.76 -12.51 -5.94
C PHE A 324 0.68 -11.96 -6.05
N LEU A 325 1.35 -11.68 -4.94
CA LEU A 325 2.71 -11.13 -4.95
C LEU A 325 3.77 -12.15 -5.43
N ASN A 326 3.53 -13.45 -5.26
CA ASN A 326 4.45 -14.48 -5.73
C ASN A 326 4.30 -14.79 -7.22
N THR A 327 3.12 -14.64 -7.81
CA THR A 327 2.83 -14.99 -9.21
C THR A 327 2.78 -13.77 -10.11
N ASP A 328 1.93 -12.82 -9.82
CA ASP A 328 1.58 -11.75 -10.75
C ASP A 328 2.59 -10.59 -10.70
N VAL A 329 3.19 -10.35 -9.53
CA VAL A 329 4.21 -9.30 -9.38
C VAL A 329 5.61 -9.82 -9.69
N ALA A 330 5.93 -11.08 -9.32
CA ALA A 330 7.24 -11.66 -9.61
C ALA A 330 7.47 -11.91 -11.11
N SER A 331 6.43 -12.17 -11.89
CA SER A 331 6.53 -12.37 -13.34
C SER A 331 6.78 -11.06 -14.13
N ASN A 332 6.58 -9.92 -13.50
CA ASN A 332 6.79 -8.59 -14.11
C ASN A 332 8.13 -7.93 -13.67
N ARG A 333 8.94 -8.62 -12.89
CA ARG A 333 10.30 -8.21 -12.50
C ARG A 333 11.35 -8.89 -13.38
#